data_236975bb25a506383a1bfa4df28877fd
#
_entry.id   236975bb25a506383a1bfa4df28877fd
#
_cell.length_a   1.000
_cell.length_b   1.000
_cell.length_c   1.000
_cell.angle_alpha   90.00
_cell.angle_beta   90.00
_cell.angle_gamma   90.00
#
_symmetry.space_group_name_H-M   'P 1'
#
loop_
_entity.id
_entity.type
_entity.pdbx_description
1 polymer ?
#
loop_
_entity_poly.entity_id
_entity_poly.type
_entity_poly.pdbx_seq_one_letter_code
_entity_poly.pdbx_strand_id
1 'polypeptide(L)'
;MSYVIKETTCQQAFAALNDCNSAVIDVRCPEEYALYGPIPGAHLIPWKMIRDDMLVDNAHFGCDLEKVVSYRKDTGYFHLYFICGSGNRSCEAAECALDILRDGRCEVYNVVGGMDEWVCAGLPTTPAALLG
;
A
#
# COMPACT_ATOMS: atom_id res chain seq x y z
N MET A 1 12.60 -17.65 3.65
CA MET A 1 12.22 -16.45 4.38
C MET A 1 12.89 -15.23 3.77
N SER A 2 12.15 -14.24 3.37
CA SER A 2 12.70 -13.06 2.72
C SER A 2 12.62 -11.87 3.64
N TYR A 3 13.76 -11.15 3.78
CA TYR A 3 13.84 -9.89 4.51
C TYR A 3 14.19 -8.74 3.58
N VAL A 4 13.93 -8.92 2.30
CA VAL A 4 14.18 -7.88 1.30
C VAL A 4 12.87 -7.42 0.69
N ILE A 5 12.83 -6.15 0.31
CA ILE A 5 11.72 -5.57 -0.41
C ILE A 5 11.92 -5.92 -1.88
N LYS A 6 10.89 -6.51 -2.47
CA LYS A 6 10.90 -6.79 -3.91
C LYS A 6 10.25 -5.64 -4.64
N GLU A 7 10.71 -5.36 -5.84
CA GLU A 7 10.07 -4.37 -6.70
C GLU A 7 9.09 -5.09 -7.63
N THR A 8 7.94 -4.45 -7.88
CA THR A 8 6.91 -5.01 -8.74
C THR A 8 6.26 -3.93 -9.59
N THR A 9 5.45 -4.36 -10.54
CA THR A 9 4.77 -3.46 -11.47
C THR A 9 3.35 -3.16 -10.99
N CYS A 10 2.76 -2.09 -11.52
CA CYS A 10 1.35 -1.75 -11.27
C CYS A 10 0.43 -2.87 -11.74
N GLN A 11 0.76 -3.51 -12.87
CA GLN A 11 -0.05 -4.59 -13.42
C GLN A 11 -0.09 -5.79 -12.48
N GLN A 12 1.04 -6.13 -11.87
CA GLN A 12 1.11 -7.22 -10.90
C GLN A 12 0.32 -6.90 -9.63
N ALA A 13 0.43 -5.67 -9.14
CA ALA A 13 -0.35 -5.23 -7.98
C ALA A 13 -1.86 -5.24 -8.28
N PHE A 14 -2.24 -4.83 -9.49
CA PHE A 14 -3.63 -4.88 -9.92
C PHE A 14 -4.17 -6.31 -9.90
N ALA A 15 -3.41 -7.25 -10.43
CA ALA A 15 -3.79 -8.67 -10.40
C ALA A 15 -3.93 -9.18 -8.97
N ALA A 16 -3.08 -8.69 -8.06
CA ALA A 16 -3.08 -9.11 -6.66
C ALA A 16 -4.35 -8.69 -5.90
N LEU A 17 -5.09 -7.70 -6.39
CA LEU A 17 -6.34 -7.28 -5.76
C LEU A 17 -7.38 -8.41 -5.68
N ASN A 18 -7.29 -9.38 -6.58
CA ASN A 18 -8.21 -10.53 -6.63
C ASN A 18 -7.65 -11.77 -5.93
N ASP A 19 -6.46 -11.66 -5.33
CA ASP A 19 -5.81 -12.79 -4.68
C ASP A 19 -6.05 -12.73 -3.18
N CYS A 20 -6.67 -13.76 -2.61
CA CYS A 20 -6.97 -13.79 -1.18
C CYS A 20 -5.72 -13.85 -0.29
N ASN A 21 -4.56 -14.18 -0.86
CA ASN A 21 -3.27 -14.21 -0.15
C ASN A 21 -2.46 -12.94 -0.36
N SER A 22 -3.09 -11.88 -0.84
CA SER A 22 -2.42 -10.61 -1.13
C SER A 22 -3.24 -9.44 -0.66
N ALA A 23 -2.57 -8.32 -0.41
CA ALA A 23 -3.23 -7.04 -0.15
C ALA A 23 -2.41 -5.93 -0.78
N VAL A 24 -3.11 -4.94 -1.33
CA VAL A 24 -2.50 -3.72 -1.83
C VAL A 24 -2.73 -2.62 -0.80
N ILE A 25 -1.66 -2.00 -0.34
CA ILE A 25 -1.67 -0.98 0.70
C ILE A 25 -1.31 0.36 0.06
N ASP A 26 -2.28 1.26 0.01
CA ASP A 26 -2.08 2.61 -0.49
C ASP A 26 -1.63 3.49 0.67
N VAL A 27 -0.38 3.97 0.60
CA VAL A 27 0.24 4.71 1.70
C VAL A 27 0.28 6.23 1.47
N ARG A 28 -0.51 6.71 0.50
CA ARG A 28 -0.61 8.16 0.25
C ARG A 28 -1.35 8.87 1.37
N CYS A 29 -1.15 10.19 1.46
CA CYS A 29 -1.99 11.03 2.32
C CYS A 29 -3.41 11.08 1.74
N PRO A 30 -4.46 11.12 2.58
CA PRO A 30 -5.84 11.22 2.09
C PRO A 30 -6.08 12.42 1.17
N GLU A 31 -5.37 13.52 1.37
CA GLU A 31 -5.49 14.73 0.56
C GLU A 31 -5.14 14.48 -0.91
N GLU A 32 -4.30 13.48 -1.18
CA GLU A 32 -3.89 13.16 -2.55
C GLU A 32 -4.98 12.46 -3.35
N TYR A 33 -6.03 11.98 -2.69
CA TYR A 33 -7.12 11.28 -3.39
C TYR A 33 -7.94 12.22 -4.29
N ALA A 34 -7.80 13.53 -4.12
CA ALA A 34 -8.41 14.50 -5.02
C ALA A 34 -7.76 14.50 -6.41
N LEU A 35 -6.46 14.17 -6.48
CA LEU A 35 -5.74 14.09 -7.75
C LEU A 35 -5.97 12.73 -8.44
N TYR A 36 -5.60 11.65 -7.75
CA TYR A 36 -5.87 10.29 -8.20
C TYR A 36 -6.63 9.59 -7.10
N GLY A 37 -7.87 9.21 -7.34
CA GLY A 37 -8.69 8.52 -6.35
C GLY A 37 -8.06 7.23 -5.84
N PRO A 38 -8.60 6.68 -4.75
CA PRO A 38 -8.09 5.41 -4.22
C PRO A 38 -8.35 4.25 -5.18
N ILE A 39 -7.52 3.23 -5.08
CA ILE A 39 -7.68 2.00 -5.87
C ILE A 39 -8.81 1.18 -5.24
N PRO A 40 -9.85 0.79 -6.01
CA PRO A 40 -10.91 -0.07 -5.46
C PRO A 40 -10.31 -1.38 -4.96
N GLY A 41 -10.62 -1.73 -3.71
CA GLY A 41 -10.10 -2.95 -3.09
C GLY A 41 -8.79 -2.82 -2.35
N ALA A 42 -8.10 -1.69 -2.46
CA ALA A 42 -6.87 -1.44 -1.72
C ALA A 42 -7.19 -0.97 -0.29
N HIS A 43 -6.24 -1.22 0.61
CA HIS A 43 -6.32 -0.72 1.99
C HIS A 43 -5.63 0.64 2.06
N LEU A 44 -6.31 1.63 2.63
CA LEU A 44 -5.79 2.99 2.73
C LEU A 44 -5.14 3.16 4.10
N ILE A 45 -3.82 3.05 4.14
CA ILE A 45 -3.04 3.18 5.38
C ILE A 45 -1.93 4.20 5.12
N PRO A 46 -2.15 5.49 5.41
CA PRO A 46 -1.15 6.52 5.12
C PRO A 46 0.18 6.27 5.83
N TRP A 47 1.28 6.45 5.11
CA TRP A 47 2.62 6.44 5.71
C TRP A 47 2.88 7.77 6.43
N LYS A 48 2.46 8.87 5.80
CA LYS A 48 2.55 10.21 6.37
C LYS A 48 1.17 10.86 6.37
N MET A 49 0.97 11.76 7.30
CA MET A 49 -0.25 12.56 7.43
C MET A 49 0.12 14.03 7.29
N ILE A 50 -0.84 14.85 6.86
CA ILE A 50 -0.66 16.30 6.85
C ILE A 50 -1.36 16.87 8.09
N ARG A 51 -0.58 17.57 8.91
CA ARG A 51 -1.08 18.20 10.12
C ARG A 51 -0.44 19.59 10.22
N ASP A 52 -1.27 20.64 10.31
CA ASP A 52 -0.81 22.03 10.36
C ASP A 52 0.14 22.34 9.18
N ASP A 53 -0.24 21.91 7.97
CA ASP A 53 0.50 22.08 6.72
C ASP A 53 1.86 21.38 6.71
N MET A 54 2.10 20.45 7.63
CA MET A 54 3.36 19.70 7.69
C MET A 54 3.11 18.21 7.55
N LEU A 55 4.07 17.53 6.92
CA LEU A 55 4.05 16.07 6.87
C LEU A 55 4.54 15.51 8.20
N VAL A 56 3.73 14.67 8.83
CA VAL A 56 4.08 14.00 10.07
C VAL A 56 3.89 12.50 9.92
N ASP A 57 4.57 11.73 10.74
CA ASP A 57 4.43 10.28 10.74
C ASP A 57 3.02 9.87 11.18
N ASN A 58 2.49 8.82 10.56
CA ASN A 58 1.24 8.24 11.01
C ASN A 58 1.51 7.24 12.13
N ALA A 59 1.20 7.63 13.36
CA ALA A 59 1.45 6.78 14.54
C ALA A 59 0.65 5.47 14.51
N HIS A 60 -0.41 5.39 13.70
CA HIS A 60 -1.27 4.21 13.62
C HIS A 60 -0.88 3.26 12.49
N PHE A 61 0.16 3.56 11.73
CA PHE A 61 0.54 2.77 10.56
C PHE A 61 0.75 1.29 10.91
N GLY A 62 1.53 1.02 11.95
CA GLY A 62 1.84 -0.35 12.36
C GLY A 62 0.60 -1.12 12.82
N CYS A 63 -0.24 -0.49 13.64
CA CYS A 63 -1.47 -1.12 14.14
C CYS A 63 -2.43 -1.44 13.00
N ASP A 64 -2.60 -0.50 12.08
CA ASP A 64 -3.51 -0.68 10.95
C ASP A 64 -3.01 -1.77 10.01
N LEU A 65 -1.70 -1.81 9.78
CA LEU A 65 -1.09 -2.85 8.97
C LEU A 65 -1.28 -4.23 9.58
N GLU A 66 -1.07 -4.36 10.89
CA GLU A 66 -1.24 -5.63 11.58
C GLU A 66 -2.69 -6.12 11.51
N LYS A 67 -3.67 -5.23 11.51
CA LYS A 67 -5.06 -5.60 11.32
C LYS A 67 -5.31 -6.26 9.98
N VAL A 68 -4.72 -5.73 8.91
CA VAL A 68 -4.84 -6.31 7.57
C VAL A 68 -4.25 -7.72 7.56
N VAL A 69 -3.07 -7.89 8.11
CA VAL A 69 -2.38 -9.18 8.13
C VAL A 69 -3.12 -10.18 9.01
N SER A 70 -3.64 -9.72 10.16
CA SER A 70 -4.34 -10.60 11.11
C SER A 70 -5.57 -11.26 10.52
N TYR A 71 -6.29 -10.58 9.65
CA TYR A 71 -7.46 -11.14 8.99
C TYR A 71 -7.11 -12.35 8.13
N ARG A 72 -5.85 -12.47 7.71
CA ARG A 72 -5.43 -13.46 6.74
C ARG A 72 -4.35 -14.39 7.25
N LYS A 73 -4.09 -14.37 8.56
CA LYS A 73 -3.04 -15.19 9.16
C LYS A 73 -3.20 -16.68 8.91
N ASP A 74 -4.44 -17.13 8.69
CA ASP A 74 -4.73 -18.55 8.47
C ASP A 74 -4.55 -18.99 7.03
N THR A 75 -4.28 -18.06 6.11
CA THR A 75 -4.09 -18.40 4.70
C THR A 75 -2.64 -18.76 4.37
N GLY A 76 -1.74 -18.73 5.35
CA GLY A 76 -0.33 -19.05 5.16
C GLY A 76 0.49 -17.86 4.69
N TYR A 77 1.26 -18.07 3.61
CA TYR A 77 2.15 -17.04 3.10
C TYR A 77 1.38 -15.89 2.45
N PHE A 78 1.77 -14.65 2.77
CA PHE A 78 1.00 -13.47 2.41
C PHE A 78 1.85 -12.46 1.65
N HIS A 79 1.25 -11.76 0.68
CA HIS A 79 1.94 -10.78 -0.17
C HIS A 79 1.37 -9.39 0.05
N LEU A 80 2.23 -8.45 0.43
CA LEU A 80 1.85 -7.06 0.68
C LEU A 80 2.48 -6.15 -0.38
N TYR A 81 1.64 -5.42 -1.09
CA TYR A 81 2.05 -4.51 -2.17
C TYR A 81 1.83 -3.08 -1.72
N PHE A 82 2.91 -2.34 -1.53
CA PHE A 82 2.84 -0.94 -1.07
C PHE A 82 2.92 0.00 -2.25
N ILE A 83 1.97 0.93 -2.34
CA ILE A 83 1.91 1.91 -3.43
C ILE A 83 1.74 3.32 -2.86
N CYS A 84 2.44 4.30 -3.47
CA CYS A 84 2.29 5.71 -3.15
C CYS A 84 2.19 6.49 -4.46
N GLY A 85 2.43 7.81 -4.44
CA GLY A 85 2.34 8.63 -5.64
C GLY A 85 3.37 8.25 -6.70
N SER A 86 4.65 8.20 -6.32
CA SER A 86 5.77 7.99 -7.25
C SER A 86 6.67 6.81 -6.92
N GLY A 87 6.45 6.12 -5.79
CA GLY A 87 7.23 4.95 -5.40
C GLY A 87 8.20 5.17 -4.25
N ASN A 88 8.40 6.39 -3.78
CA ASN A 88 9.38 6.68 -2.73
C ASN A 88 8.87 6.43 -1.32
N ARG A 89 7.69 6.94 -0.98
CA ARG A 89 7.10 6.73 0.35
C ARG A 89 6.71 5.28 0.57
N SER A 90 6.27 4.59 -0.48
CA SER A 90 5.93 3.18 -0.38
C SER A 90 7.14 2.32 -0.08
N CYS A 91 8.32 2.71 -0.56
CA CYS A 91 9.57 2.01 -0.23
C CYS A 91 9.87 2.12 1.26
N GLU A 92 9.76 3.31 1.85
CA GLU A 92 9.94 3.51 3.28
C GLU A 92 8.91 2.73 4.11
N ALA A 93 7.66 2.75 3.67
CA ALA A 93 6.59 2.02 4.34
C ALA A 93 6.84 0.51 4.30
N ALA A 94 7.32 0.01 3.15
CA ALA A 94 7.66 -1.40 2.99
C ALA A 94 8.79 -1.82 3.92
N GLU A 95 9.81 -0.97 4.10
CA GLU A 95 10.89 -1.23 5.06
C GLU A 95 10.36 -1.34 6.48
N CYS A 96 9.47 -0.42 6.86
CA CYS A 96 8.83 -0.46 8.17
C CYS A 96 8.01 -1.75 8.34
N ALA A 97 7.30 -2.16 7.28
CA ALA A 97 6.50 -3.38 7.32
C ALA A 97 7.36 -4.62 7.55
N LEU A 98 8.52 -4.71 6.91
CA LEU A 98 9.45 -5.83 7.15
C LEU A 98 9.87 -5.90 8.61
N ASP A 99 10.10 -4.74 9.23
CA ASP A 99 10.51 -4.68 10.63
C ASP A 99 9.38 -5.09 11.57
N ILE A 100 8.15 -4.68 11.26
CA ILE A 100 6.97 -5.02 12.06
C ILE A 100 6.62 -6.50 11.91
N LEU A 101 6.72 -7.05 10.71
CA LEU A 101 6.26 -8.40 10.37
C LEU A 101 7.42 -9.38 10.29
N ARG A 102 8.22 -9.45 11.35
CA ARG A 102 9.46 -10.24 11.39
C ARG A 102 9.27 -11.75 11.38
N ASP A 103 8.05 -12.22 11.51
CA ASP A 103 7.79 -13.66 11.56
C ASP A 103 8.00 -14.37 10.22
N GLY A 104 8.29 -13.61 9.16
CA GLY A 104 8.65 -14.19 7.86
C GLY A 104 7.49 -14.75 7.06
N ARG A 105 6.24 -14.47 7.46
CA ARG A 105 5.07 -14.97 6.74
C ARG A 105 4.65 -14.07 5.59
N CYS A 106 5.31 -12.93 5.41
CA CYS A 106 4.94 -11.95 4.40
C CYS A 106 6.05 -11.70 3.42
N GLU A 107 5.72 -11.65 2.13
CA GLU A 107 6.54 -11.05 1.11
C GLU A 107 6.11 -9.60 0.97
N VAL A 108 7.05 -8.68 0.87
CA VAL A 108 6.77 -7.25 0.82
C VAL A 108 7.29 -6.69 -0.50
N TYR A 109 6.44 -5.93 -1.18
CA TYR A 109 6.72 -5.38 -2.51
C TYR A 109 6.53 -3.87 -2.51
N ASN A 110 7.41 -3.18 -3.23
CA ASN A 110 7.22 -1.77 -3.59
C ASN A 110 6.74 -1.70 -5.03
N VAL A 111 5.61 -1.03 -5.26
CA VAL A 111 5.07 -0.85 -6.60
C VAL A 111 5.80 0.31 -7.27
N VAL A 112 6.66 -0.01 -8.23
CA VAL A 112 7.50 0.96 -8.92
C VAL A 112 6.63 1.93 -9.71
N GLY A 113 6.96 3.23 -9.61
CA GLY A 113 6.23 4.28 -10.30
C GLY A 113 4.94 4.71 -9.62
N GLY A 114 4.43 3.92 -8.69
CA GLY A 114 3.27 4.27 -7.88
C GLY A 114 2.02 4.63 -8.68
N MET A 115 1.24 5.56 -8.14
CA MET A 115 -0.01 5.99 -8.79
C MET A 115 0.22 6.70 -10.11
N ASP A 116 1.36 7.36 -10.30
CA ASP A 116 1.68 7.98 -11.59
C ASP A 116 1.67 6.93 -12.71
N GLU A 117 2.33 5.80 -12.46
CA GLU A 117 2.36 4.68 -13.42
C GLU A 117 1.01 3.98 -13.53
N TRP A 118 0.34 3.83 -12.39
CA TRP A 118 -0.98 3.18 -12.32
C TRP A 118 -1.98 3.87 -13.25
N VAL A 119 -2.06 5.19 -13.15
CA VAL A 119 -3.00 5.99 -13.96
C VAL A 119 -2.57 6.00 -15.43
N CYS A 120 -1.26 6.12 -15.70
CA CYS A 120 -0.74 6.06 -17.06
C CYS A 120 -1.07 4.73 -17.75
N ALA A 121 -1.10 3.65 -16.99
CA ALA A 121 -1.44 2.32 -17.52
C ALA A 121 -2.95 2.11 -17.70
N GLY A 122 -3.76 3.09 -17.30
CA GLY A 122 -5.22 3.00 -17.45
C GLY A 122 -5.87 2.08 -16.41
N LEU A 123 -5.20 1.81 -15.29
CA LEU A 123 -5.74 0.96 -14.25
C LEU A 123 -6.76 1.73 -13.40
N PRO A 124 -7.75 1.04 -12.80
CA PRO A 124 -8.92 1.71 -12.22
C PRO A 124 -8.61 2.44 -10.91
N THR A 125 -9.26 3.59 -10.74
CA THR A 125 -9.30 4.33 -9.47
C THR A 125 -10.74 4.72 -9.19
N THR A 126 -11.04 4.99 -7.92
CA THR A 126 -12.36 5.50 -7.54
C THR A 126 -12.44 6.99 -7.90
N PRO A 127 -13.44 7.42 -8.69
CA PRO A 127 -13.58 8.84 -9.02
C PRO A 127 -13.76 9.69 -7.76
N ALA A 128 -13.16 10.90 -7.76
CA ALA A 128 -13.23 11.81 -6.63
C ALA A 128 -14.68 12.14 -6.25
N ALA A 129 -15.57 12.23 -7.23
CA ALA A 129 -16.99 12.52 -7.01
C ALA A 129 -17.70 11.49 -6.15
N LEU A 130 -17.16 10.25 -6.06
CA LEU A 130 -17.75 9.18 -5.26
C LEU A 130 -17.18 9.10 -3.85
N LEU A 131 -16.20 9.92 -3.52
CA LEU A 131 -15.56 9.93 -2.21
C LEU A 131 -16.30 10.80 -1.20
N GLY A 132 -17.18 11.59 -1.67
CA GLY A 132 -17.95 12.61 -1.01
C GLY A 132 -18.59 12.51 0.23
#